data_0fd0e17d3282ac47d0f136c400e16120
#
_entry.id   0fd0e17d3282ac47d0f136c400e16120
#
_cell.length_a   1.000
_cell.length_b   1.000
_cell.length_c   1.000
_cell.angle_alpha   90.00
_cell.angle_beta   90.00
_cell.angle_gamma   90.00
#
_symmetry.space_group_name_H-M   'P 1'
#
loop_
_entity.id
_entity.type
_entity.pdbx_description
1 polymer ?
#
loop_
_entity_poly.entity_id
_entity_poly.type
_entity_poly.pdbx_seq_one_letter_code
_entity_poly.pdbx_strand_id
1 'polypeptide(L)'
;MRKTAFLAAVAATLCMVACNKEIPGQGIDVNSTSEEIEMGQLTVSLVGSGGPDTKVIQSSDDINLSKVKSLQLFVFDGDVLDVYKSVTNQTSVTMSCRQGTKSIFAIVNAPAINNIKTLSQLKAMTSKLSDNTEQFVMVGSQDGVRVPADKPVELEVKRIVARVALKKITLAFTNSAYPGSDARLGKIYLTNVPTDINYGLTSEPTQWINKMRFMSGDEPVELVADTNDYSLVTSDYPNFFYSYPNPTVTDAEGGTWSARHTRLVVEALIGGSTYYYPITLPVLEAGKSYEIENLTITRLGSNDPDKPVKLSDVTFEISVKPWTVVPVTEGITI
;
A
#
# COMPACT_ATOMS: atom_id res chain seq x y z
N MET A 1 -57.14 36.97 16.32
CA MET A 1 -57.48 36.42 17.65
C MET A 1 -56.24 35.76 18.14
N ARG A 2 -55.46 36.44 19.00
CA ARG A 2 -55.36 36.35 20.43
C ARG A 2 -55.25 34.86 20.87
N LYS A 3 -54.15 34.37 21.51
CA LYS A 3 -53.62 34.84 22.82
C LYS A 3 -52.19 34.30 23.06
N THR A 4 -51.38 35.16 23.57
CA THR A 4 -50.18 35.06 24.36
C THR A 4 -50.40 34.32 25.70
N ALA A 5 -49.35 33.65 26.22
CA ALA A 5 -48.98 33.52 27.62
C ALA A 5 -47.61 32.86 27.73
N PHE A 6 -46.52 33.48 28.08
CA PHE A 6 -45.98 33.96 29.35
C PHE A 6 -45.59 32.85 30.37
N LEU A 7 -44.30 32.71 30.48
CA LEU A 7 -43.36 32.74 31.63
C LEU A 7 -43.64 31.84 32.85
N ALA A 8 -42.63 31.11 33.26
CA ALA A 8 -42.06 31.24 34.62
C ALA A 8 -40.73 30.51 34.75
N ALA A 9 -39.67 31.26 35.02
CA ALA A 9 -38.39 30.79 35.54
C ALA A 9 -38.55 30.50 37.03
N VAL A 10 -38.06 29.35 37.50
CA VAL A 10 -37.84 29.09 38.94
C VAL A 10 -36.36 28.76 39.14
N ALA A 11 -35.66 29.71 39.70
CA ALA A 11 -34.31 29.51 40.27
C ALA A 11 -34.46 28.84 41.63
N ALA A 12 -33.97 27.61 41.76
CA ALA A 12 -33.83 26.95 43.06
C ALA A 12 -32.37 27.04 43.53
N THR A 13 -32.12 27.96 44.43
CA THR A 13 -30.85 28.05 45.16
C THR A 13 -30.88 27.02 46.29
N LEU A 14 -30.09 25.97 46.17
CA LEU A 14 -29.85 25.04 47.28
C LEU A 14 -28.62 25.48 48.07
N CYS A 15 -28.83 26.01 49.27
CA CYS A 15 -27.81 26.16 50.29
C CYS A 15 -27.43 24.79 50.85
N MET A 16 -26.23 24.33 50.60
CA MET A 16 -25.67 23.22 51.37
C MET A 16 -24.97 23.73 52.61
N VAL A 17 -25.55 23.40 53.75
CA VAL A 17 -24.93 23.57 55.04
C VAL A 17 -23.91 22.48 55.25
N ALA A 18 -22.63 22.85 55.30
CA ALA A 18 -21.54 21.94 55.64
C ALA A 18 -21.55 21.66 57.13
N CYS A 19 -21.87 20.44 57.54
CA CYS A 19 -21.57 19.95 58.85
C CYS A 19 -20.11 19.56 58.98
N ASN A 20 -19.34 20.40 59.63
CA ASN A 20 -17.98 20.13 60.05
C ASN A 20 -17.99 19.11 61.17
N LYS A 21 -17.51 17.88 60.90
CA LYS A 21 -17.22 16.93 62.00
C LYS A 21 -15.73 16.64 61.92
N GLU A 22 -15.00 17.30 62.81
CA GLU A 22 -13.55 17.06 62.97
C GLU A 22 -13.32 15.62 63.44
N ILE A 23 -12.57 14.85 62.72
CA ILE A 23 -11.98 13.59 63.12
C ILE A 23 -10.50 13.89 63.41
N PRO A 24 -10.00 13.69 64.61
CA PRO A 24 -8.58 13.92 64.89
C PRO A 24 -7.75 12.76 64.42
N GLY A 25 -6.73 13.05 63.62
CA GLY A 25 -5.52 12.28 63.46
C GLY A 25 -5.50 11.17 62.43
N GLN A 26 -5.27 11.56 61.22
CA GLN A 26 -4.26 10.93 60.35
C GLN A 26 -3.94 11.94 59.21
N GLY A 27 -2.75 12.51 59.27
CA GLY A 27 -2.23 13.31 58.20
C GLY A 27 -2.05 12.39 56.94
N ILE A 28 -2.99 12.50 56.03
CA ILE A 28 -2.75 12.04 54.66
C ILE A 28 -1.88 13.14 54.05
N ASP A 29 -0.59 12.92 54.01
CA ASP A 29 0.32 13.65 53.14
C ASP A 29 -0.16 13.43 51.70
N VAL A 30 -1.06 14.27 51.22
CA VAL A 30 -1.37 14.40 49.80
C VAL A 30 -0.24 15.19 49.18
N ASN A 31 0.97 14.67 49.29
CA ASN A 31 2.06 15.08 48.45
C ASN A 31 1.94 14.29 47.13
N SER A 32 0.82 14.49 46.42
CA SER A 32 0.78 14.17 45.01
C SER A 32 1.72 15.17 44.31
N THR A 33 2.99 14.87 44.27
CA THR A 33 3.88 15.42 43.25
C THR A 33 3.22 15.06 41.94
N SER A 34 2.50 16.02 41.34
CA SER A 34 2.21 15.98 39.92
C SER A 34 3.56 15.88 39.26
N GLU A 35 3.95 14.71 38.81
CA GLU A 35 5.13 14.57 37.95
C GLU A 35 4.91 15.53 36.80
N GLU A 36 5.72 16.58 36.76
CA GLU A 36 5.70 17.57 35.70
C GLU A 36 6.07 16.84 34.44
N ILE A 37 5.11 16.72 33.51
CA ILE A 37 5.32 16.00 32.24
C ILE A 37 6.34 16.78 31.42
N GLU A 38 7.57 16.28 31.39
CA GLU A 38 8.62 16.89 30.59
C GLU A 38 8.37 16.67 29.10
N MET A 39 8.34 17.77 28.35
CA MET A 39 8.15 17.77 26.90
C MET A 39 9.50 17.94 26.18
N GLY A 40 9.67 17.27 25.09
CA GLY A 40 10.84 17.36 24.22
C GLY A 40 10.47 17.61 22.75
N GLN A 41 11.39 18.19 22.00
CA GLN A 41 11.23 18.36 20.56
C GLN A 41 11.67 17.11 19.81
N LEU A 42 10.90 16.75 18.81
CA LEU A 42 11.17 15.66 17.89
C LEU A 42 10.99 16.16 16.46
N THR A 43 12.04 16.07 15.66
CA THR A 43 11.97 16.30 14.21
C THR A 43 12.14 14.96 13.51
N VAL A 44 11.22 14.62 12.61
CA VAL A 44 11.27 13.42 11.77
C VAL A 44 11.37 13.87 10.32
N SER A 45 12.32 13.31 9.58
CA SER A 45 12.52 13.54 8.15
C SER A 45 12.40 12.22 7.40
N LEU A 46 11.57 12.18 6.36
CA LEU A 46 11.43 11.01 5.53
C LEU A 46 12.66 10.81 4.65
N VAL A 47 13.16 9.59 4.61
CA VAL A 47 14.19 9.14 3.68
C VAL A 47 13.65 7.96 2.85
N GLY A 48 14.22 7.78 1.66
CA GLY A 48 13.79 6.70 0.77
C GLY A 48 14.35 5.35 1.18
N SER A 49 13.61 4.29 0.88
CA SER A 49 14.07 2.92 1.02
C SER A 49 14.87 2.48 -0.21
N GLY A 50 16.01 1.85 0.02
CA GLY A 50 16.82 1.18 -1.01
C GLY A 50 18.19 1.82 -1.24
N GLY A 51 19.18 0.96 -1.46
CA GLY A 51 20.56 1.37 -1.73
C GLY A 51 20.74 1.97 -3.13
N PRO A 52 21.91 2.62 -3.39
CA PRO A 52 22.16 3.41 -4.61
C PRO A 52 22.26 2.62 -5.91
N ASP A 53 22.24 1.29 -5.92
CA ASP A 53 22.65 0.47 -7.06
C ASP A 53 21.57 -0.37 -7.75
N THR A 54 20.30 -0.20 -7.43
CA THR A 54 19.25 -0.99 -8.08
C THR A 54 18.71 -0.29 -9.32
N LYS A 55 19.22 -0.65 -10.51
CA LYS A 55 18.59 -0.29 -11.80
C LYS A 55 17.26 -1.03 -11.92
N VAL A 56 16.18 -0.33 -11.66
CA VAL A 56 14.80 -0.77 -11.84
C VAL A 56 14.29 -0.22 -13.16
N ILE A 57 13.44 -0.93 -13.87
CA ILE A 57 12.70 -0.37 -15.01
C ILE A 57 11.87 0.80 -14.46
N GLN A 58 12.14 2.02 -14.92
CA GLN A 58 11.47 3.22 -14.43
C GLN A 58 10.43 3.71 -15.43
N SER A 59 9.34 4.27 -14.91
CA SER A 59 8.42 5.11 -15.66
C SER A 59 8.41 6.53 -15.08
N SER A 60 8.03 7.51 -15.91
CA SER A 60 7.74 8.87 -15.44
C SER A 60 6.67 8.88 -14.36
N ASP A 61 5.73 7.93 -14.41
CA ASP A 61 4.61 7.80 -13.48
C ASP A 61 5.08 7.37 -12.09
N ASP A 62 6.11 6.50 -11.98
CA ASP A 62 6.68 6.10 -10.69
C ASP A 62 7.15 7.29 -9.86
N ILE A 63 7.76 8.29 -10.49
CA ILE A 63 8.23 9.51 -9.82
C ILE A 63 7.03 10.33 -9.36
N ASN A 64 6.05 10.53 -10.22
CA ASN A 64 4.85 11.31 -9.91
C ASN A 64 4.01 10.67 -8.82
N LEU A 65 3.77 9.35 -8.92
CA LEU A 65 2.99 8.59 -7.94
C LEU A 65 3.70 8.46 -6.58
N SER A 66 5.00 8.75 -6.49
CA SER A 66 5.78 8.68 -5.26
C SER A 66 5.96 10.04 -4.56
N LYS A 67 5.38 11.11 -5.09
CA LYS A 67 5.41 12.43 -4.43
C LYS A 67 4.67 12.38 -3.11
N VAL A 68 5.21 13.07 -2.11
CA VAL A 68 4.58 13.21 -0.80
C VAL A 68 3.57 14.35 -0.84
N LYS A 69 2.30 14.00 -0.98
CA LYS A 69 1.17 14.95 -0.88
C LYS A 69 0.65 15.10 0.54
N SER A 70 0.66 14.02 1.30
CA SER A 70 0.28 14.02 2.71
C SER A 70 1.21 13.15 3.53
N LEU A 71 1.48 13.58 4.75
CA LEU A 71 2.24 12.82 5.74
C LEU A 71 1.48 12.85 7.05
N GLN A 72 1.13 11.70 7.56
CA GLN A 72 0.52 11.48 8.86
C GLN A 72 1.57 10.82 9.76
N LEU A 73 2.01 11.52 10.79
CA LEU A 73 3.02 11.05 11.72
C LEU A 73 2.41 10.80 13.09
N PHE A 74 2.62 9.61 13.59
CA PHE A 74 2.14 9.13 14.89
C PHE A 74 3.36 8.81 15.77
N VAL A 75 3.35 9.28 16.99
CA VAL A 75 4.37 8.99 18.02
C VAL A 75 3.68 8.30 19.18
N PHE A 76 4.22 7.17 19.58
CA PHE A 76 3.65 6.33 20.64
C PHE A 76 4.62 6.18 21.80
N ASP A 77 4.06 6.16 23.01
CA ASP A 77 4.72 5.75 24.25
C ASP A 77 4.30 4.30 24.54
N GLY A 78 5.18 3.36 24.30
CA GLY A 78 4.78 1.96 24.19
C GLY A 78 3.75 1.77 23.09
N ASP A 79 2.55 1.27 23.43
CA ASP A 79 1.43 1.13 22.49
C ASP A 79 0.48 2.36 22.47
N VAL A 80 0.60 3.28 23.43
CA VAL A 80 -0.33 4.42 23.59
C VAL A 80 0.11 5.61 22.74
N LEU A 81 -0.83 6.19 21.98
CA LEU A 81 -0.57 7.41 21.21
C LEU A 81 -0.19 8.58 22.12
N ASP A 82 0.98 9.14 21.91
CA ASP A 82 1.45 10.35 22.60
C ASP A 82 1.08 11.61 21.81
N VAL A 83 1.49 11.67 20.53
CA VAL A 83 1.17 12.80 19.66
C VAL A 83 0.94 12.34 18.21
N TYR A 84 0.05 13.05 17.53
CA TYR A 84 -0.24 12.91 16.10
C TYR A 84 -0.10 14.25 15.40
N LYS A 85 0.49 14.24 14.20
CA LYS A 85 0.55 15.41 13.34
C LYS A 85 0.39 15.01 11.88
N SER A 86 -0.45 15.74 11.16
CA SER A 86 -0.63 15.61 9.72
C SER A 86 -0.18 16.89 9.03
N VAL A 87 0.56 16.74 7.93
CA VAL A 87 1.05 17.84 7.08
C VAL A 87 0.86 17.47 5.62
N THR A 88 0.82 18.49 4.76
CA THR A 88 0.71 18.34 3.31
C THR A 88 1.95 18.93 2.63
N ASN A 89 2.40 18.26 1.55
CA ASN A 89 3.56 18.68 0.76
C ASN A 89 4.83 18.92 1.60
N GLN A 90 5.06 18.08 2.60
CA GLN A 90 6.24 18.14 3.45
C GLN A 90 6.81 16.75 3.67
N THR A 91 8.12 16.63 3.66
CA THR A 91 8.87 15.41 3.96
C THR A 91 9.50 15.44 5.36
N SER A 92 9.34 16.53 6.10
CA SER A 92 9.85 16.68 7.45
C SER A 92 8.82 17.35 8.36
N VAL A 93 8.75 16.88 9.60
CA VAL A 93 7.79 17.35 10.61
C VAL A 93 8.49 17.52 11.94
N THR A 94 8.30 18.67 12.57
CA THR A 94 8.73 18.94 13.96
C THR A 94 7.51 18.99 14.86
N MET A 95 7.58 18.33 16.01
CA MET A 95 6.51 18.31 17.01
C MET A 95 7.07 18.25 18.43
N SER A 96 6.25 18.65 19.41
CA SER A 96 6.54 18.46 20.83
C SER A 96 5.81 17.21 21.30
N CYS A 97 6.50 16.33 22.00
CA CYS A 97 5.94 15.12 22.61
C CYS A 97 6.59 14.87 23.98
N ARG A 98 6.06 13.98 24.77
CA ARG A 98 6.63 13.63 26.08
C ARG A 98 8.04 13.08 25.91
N GLN A 99 8.94 13.42 26.83
CA GLN A 99 10.28 12.86 26.85
C GLN A 99 10.23 11.34 27.08
N GLY A 100 11.30 10.66 26.66
CA GLY A 100 11.45 9.22 26.83
C GLY A 100 11.70 8.48 25.51
N THR A 101 11.53 7.17 25.56
CA THR A 101 11.71 6.31 24.39
C THR A 101 10.38 6.11 23.68
N LYS A 102 10.34 6.37 22.39
CA LYS A 102 9.12 6.38 21.57
C LYS A 102 9.21 5.42 20.39
N SER A 103 8.04 5.00 19.92
CA SER A 103 7.86 4.37 18.62
C SER A 103 7.22 5.37 17.66
N ILE A 104 7.79 5.50 16.46
CA ILE A 104 7.30 6.39 15.42
C ILE A 104 6.70 5.56 14.31
N PHE A 105 5.54 6.00 13.79
CA PHE A 105 4.91 5.41 12.62
C PHE A 105 4.47 6.52 11.66
N ALA A 106 4.94 6.45 10.42
CA ALA A 106 4.54 7.38 9.36
C ALA A 106 3.67 6.67 8.33
N ILE A 107 2.61 7.34 7.90
CA ILE A 107 1.78 6.93 6.78
C ILE A 107 1.72 8.10 5.80
N VAL A 108 2.12 7.83 4.58
CA VAL A 108 2.23 8.81 3.51
C VAL A 108 1.17 8.53 2.46
N ASN A 109 0.51 9.57 1.97
CA ASN A 109 -0.48 9.54 0.88
C ASN A 109 -1.73 8.68 1.14
N ALA A 110 -1.95 8.25 2.36
CA ALA A 110 -3.18 7.53 2.72
C ALA A 110 -4.33 8.51 3.02
N PRO A 111 -5.58 8.06 2.94
CA PRO A 111 -6.71 8.79 3.48
C PRO A 111 -6.50 9.20 4.94
N ALA A 112 -7.15 10.29 5.37
CA ALA A 112 -7.02 10.77 6.74
C ALA A 112 -7.43 9.71 7.77
N ILE A 113 -6.53 9.45 8.72
CA ILE A 113 -6.71 8.47 9.78
C ILE A 113 -7.08 9.20 11.07
N ASN A 114 -8.19 8.81 11.66
CA ASN A 114 -8.75 9.46 12.86
C ASN A 114 -8.99 8.41 13.96
N ASN A 115 -9.12 8.90 15.19
CA ASN A 115 -9.53 8.11 16.36
C ASN A 115 -8.58 6.95 16.72
N ILE A 116 -7.32 7.05 16.37
CA ILE A 116 -6.30 6.09 16.80
C ILE A 116 -5.88 6.40 18.22
N LYS A 117 -5.82 5.36 19.05
CA LYS A 117 -5.35 5.42 20.43
C LYS A 117 -4.09 4.59 20.65
N THR A 118 -3.88 3.55 19.84
CA THR A 118 -2.75 2.63 20.01
C THR A 118 -2.04 2.33 18.70
N LEU A 119 -0.76 1.99 18.79
CA LEU A 119 0.05 1.54 17.65
C LEU A 119 -0.53 0.27 17.04
N SER A 120 -1.00 -0.65 17.89
CA SER A 120 -1.64 -1.89 17.45
C SER A 120 -2.90 -1.61 16.63
N GLN A 121 -3.75 -0.65 17.03
CA GLN A 121 -4.90 -0.21 16.24
C GLN A 121 -4.47 0.37 14.89
N LEU A 122 -3.45 1.24 14.87
CA LEU A 122 -2.95 1.84 13.63
C LEU A 122 -2.45 0.79 12.66
N LYS A 123 -1.61 -0.14 13.15
CA LYS A 123 -1.07 -1.23 12.32
C LYS A 123 -2.15 -2.16 11.78
N ALA A 124 -3.27 -2.33 12.50
CA ALA A 124 -4.39 -3.18 12.09
C ALA A 124 -5.35 -2.52 11.09
N MET A 125 -5.26 -1.19 10.89
CA MET A 125 -6.10 -0.51 9.90
C MET A 125 -5.77 -0.94 8.49
N THR A 126 -6.82 -1.10 7.68
CA THR A 126 -6.73 -1.58 6.31
C THR A 126 -6.61 -0.44 5.31
N SER A 127 -5.67 -0.54 4.39
CA SER A 127 -5.56 0.23 3.16
C SER A 127 -6.16 -0.57 2.00
N LYS A 128 -6.81 0.13 1.07
CA LYS A 128 -7.36 -0.44 -0.16
C LYS A 128 -6.43 -0.16 -1.33
N LEU A 129 -6.36 -1.06 -2.29
CA LEU A 129 -5.52 -0.87 -3.48
C LEU A 129 -5.89 0.43 -4.22
N SER A 130 -7.16 0.80 -4.24
CA SER A 130 -7.66 2.07 -4.79
C SER A 130 -7.07 3.33 -4.13
N ASP A 131 -6.54 3.24 -2.91
CA ASP A 131 -5.89 4.37 -2.24
C ASP A 131 -4.58 4.79 -2.94
N ASN A 132 -4.06 3.94 -3.84
CA ASN A 132 -2.81 4.15 -4.58
C ASN A 132 -3.02 4.74 -6.00
N THR A 133 -4.22 5.10 -6.40
CA THR A 133 -4.52 5.54 -7.77
C THR A 133 -3.92 6.90 -8.13
N GLU A 134 -3.86 7.83 -7.20
CA GLU A 134 -3.26 9.16 -7.42
C GLU A 134 -1.82 9.23 -6.94
N GLN A 135 -1.54 8.62 -5.80
CA GLN A 135 -0.22 8.58 -5.16
C GLN A 135 -0.04 7.25 -4.45
N PHE A 136 1.16 6.70 -4.48
CA PHE A 136 1.44 5.49 -3.71
C PHE A 136 1.37 5.74 -2.21
N VAL A 137 0.60 4.92 -1.54
CA VAL A 137 0.63 4.84 -0.07
C VAL A 137 1.96 4.24 0.35
N MET A 138 2.62 4.91 1.31
CA MET A 138 3.90 4.46 1.85
C MET A 138 3.81 4.42 3.37
N VAL A 139 4.56 3.52 3.99
CA VAL A 139 4.68 3.42 5.44
C VAL A 139 6.13 3.36 5.87
N GLY A 140 6.40 3.89 7.05
CA GLY A 140 7.68 3.77 7.73
C GLY A 140 7.48 3.69 9.23
N SER A 141 8.34 2.95 9.92
CA SER A 141 8.30 2.85 11.37
C SER A 141 9.68 2.73 11.96
N GLN A 142 9.86 3.29 13.14
CA GLN A 142 11.10 3.19 13.90
C GLN A 142 10.78 3.16 15.39
N ASP A 143 11.28 2.14 16.05
CA ASP A 143 11.17 1.96 17.49
C ASP A 143 12.44 2.46 18.20
N GLY A 144 12.32 2.71 19.50
CA GLY A 144 13.46 3.07 20.34
C GLY A 144 14.00 4.49 20.14
N VAL A 145 13.20 5.39 19.58
CA VAL A 145 13.57 6.80 19.37
C VAL A 145 13.54 7.55 20.70
N ARG A 146 14.67 8.18 21.08
CA ARG A 146 14.76 9.03 22.28
C ARG A 146 14.26 10.44 22.00
N VAL A 147 13.48 10.97 22.94
CA VAL A 147 13.00 12.35 22.93
C VAL A 147 13.46 13.04 24.23
N PRO A 148 14.09 14.24 24.17
CA PRO A 148 14.43 14.99 22.97
C PRO A 148 15.47 14.27 22.11
N ALA A 149 15.40 14.50 20.79
CA ALA A 149 16.36 13.98 19.84
C ALA A 149 17.39 15.07 19.48
N ASP A 150 18.68 14.74 19.54
CA ASP A 150 19.78 15.68 19.24
C ASP A 150 19.84 16.05 17.76
N LYS A 151 19.30 15.19 16.89
CA LYS A 151 19.27 15.35 15.43
C LYS A 151 17.89 14.92 14.90
N PRO A 152 17.52 15.42 13.72
CA PRO A 152 16.35 14.89 13.02
C PRO A 152 16.43 13.36 12.87
N VAL A 153 15.34 12.69 13.17
CA VAL A 153 15.21 11.23 12.98
C VAL A 153 14.94 10.99 11.51
N GLU A 154 15.81 10.26 10.85
CA GLU A 154 15.62 9.82 9.47
C GLU A 154 14.74 8.56 9.47
N LEU A 155 13.53 8.71 8.95
CA LEU A 155 12.57 7.63 8.90
C LEU A 155 12.44 7.10 7.48
N GLU A 156 12.89 5.86 7.29
CA GLU A 156 12.76 5.18 6.01
C GLU A 156 11.29 4.83 5.72
N VAL A 157 10.81 5.19 4.51
CA VAL A 157 9.48 4.84 4.04
C VAL A 157 9.55 3.94 2.80
N LYS A 158 8.63 2.99 2.71
CA LYS A 158 8.48 2.09 1.57
C LYS A 158 7.04 2.05 1.07
N ARG A 159 6.86 1.82 -0.22
CA ARG A 159 5.54 1.58 -0.82
C ARG A 159 4.93 0.32 -0.22
N ILE A 160 3.61 0.32 0.01
CA ILE A 160 2.90 -0.86 0.50
C ILE A 160 2.42 -1.77 -0.63
N VAL A 161 2.54 -1.33 -1.88
CA VAL A 161 2.25 -2.12 -3.08
C VAL A 161 3.51 -2.81 -3.61
N ALA A 162 3.31 -3.94 -4.30
CA ALA A 162 4.26 -4.56 -5.21
C ALA A 162 4.04 -4.06 -6.62
N ARG A 163 5.07 -4.02 -7.45
CA ARG A 163 5.00 -3.69 -8.87
C ARG A 163 5.38 -4.88 -9.72
N VAL A 164 4.64 -5.11 -10.80
CA VAL A 164 5.02 -6.02 -11.89
C VAL A 164 5.31 -5.18 -13.12
N ALA A 165 6.48 -5.34 -13.73
CA ALA A 165 6.92 -4.60 -14.90
C ALA A 165 7.20 -5.57 -16.04
N LEU A 166 6.55 -5.35 -17.17
CA LEU A 166 6.81 -6.07 -18.44
C LEU A 166 7.38 -5.09 -19.44
N LYS A 167 8.64 -5.30 -19.85
CA LYS A 167 9.36 -4.37 -20.71
C LYS A 167 9.17 -4.68 -22.19
N LYS A 168 9.11 -5.97 -22.53
CA LYS A 168 9.05 -6.39 -23.92
C LYS A 168 8.30 -7.70 -24.09
N ILE A 169 7.55 -7.83 -25.20
CA ILE A 169 7.01 -9.09 -25.68
C ILE A 169 7.54 -9.35 -27.07
N THR A 170 8.00 -10.57 -27.31
CA THR A 170 8.45 -11.05 -28.62
C THR A 170 7.61 -12.23 -29.04
N LEU A 171 6.95 -12.13 -30.19
CA LEU A 171 6.25 -13.24 -30.83
C LEU A 171 7.22 -13.93 -31.80
N ALA A 172 7.73 -15.12 -31.46
CA ALA A 172 8.76 -15.84 -32.21
C ALA A 172 8.30 -17.27 -32.53
N PHE A 173 7.25 -17.37 -33.33
CA PHE A 173 6.74 -18.67 -33.78
C PHE A 173 7.71 -19.37 -34.69
N THR A 174 8.20 -20.54 -34.29
CA THR A 174 9.12 -21.37 -35.07
C THR A 174 8.40 -22.34 -35.99
N ASN A 175 7.09 -22.48 -35.83
CA ASN A 175 6.27 -23.38 -36.64
C ASN A 175 5.60 -22.58 -37.77
N SER A 176 5.83 -22.98 -39.02
CA SER A 176 5.24 -22.37 -40.19
C SER A 176 3.70 -22.48 -40.27
N ALA A 177 3.08 -23.35 -39.46
CA ALA A 177 1.62 -23.46 -39.33
C ALA A 177 1.01 -22.23 -38.66
N TYR A 178 1.82 -21.41 -37.94
CA TYR A 178 1.38 -20.22 -37.26
C TYR A 178 2.27 -19.04 -37.68
N PRO A 179 2.03 -18.46 -38.87
CA PRO A 179 2.83 -17.34 -39.34
C PRO A 179 2.69 -16.15 -38.40
N GLY A 180 3.82 -15.60 -37.95
CA GLY A 180 3.85 -14.46 -37.03
C GLY A 180 3.14 -13.23 -37.57
N SER A 181 2.92 -13.12 -38.88
CA SER A 181 2.16 -12.04 -39.52
C SER A 181 0.70 -11.97 -39.12
N ASP A 182 0.12 -13.06 -38.62
CA ASP A 182 -1.29 -13.12 -38.18
C ASP A 182 -1.43 -13.04 -36.67
N ALA A 183 -0.32 -12.93 -35.96
CA ALA A 183 -0.33 -12.82 -34.50
C ALA A 183 -0.43 -11.35 -34.07
N ARG A 184 -1.36 -11.08 -33.15
CA ARG A 184 -1.55 -9.76 -32.53
C ARG A 184 -1.62 -9.89 -31.02
N LEU A 185 -1.08 -8.92 -30.29
CA LEU A 185 -1.27 -8.85 -28.86
C LEU A 185 -2.70 -8.36 -28.56
N GLY A 186 -3.30 -8.96 -27.56
CA GLY A 186 -4.56 -8.55 -26.96
C GLY A 186 -4.31 -7.78 -25.67
N LYS A 187 -5.09 -8.10 -24.66
CA LYS A 187 -4.97 -7.49 -23.32
C LYS A 187 -3.78 -8.05 -22.55
N ILE A 188 -3.25 -7.23 -21.64
CA ILE A 188 -2.26 -7.64 -20.66
C ILE A 188 -2.76 -7.18 -19.29
N TYR A 189 -2.87 -8.09 -18.34
CA TYR A 189 -3.47 -7.81 -17.04
C TYR A 189 -2.97 -8.76 -15.96
N LEU A 190 -3.22 -8.40 -14.70
CA LEU A 190 -3.00 -9.30 -13.57
C LEU A 190 -4.30 -10.01 -13.19
N THR A 191 -4.18 -11.27 -12.78
CA THR A 191 -5.26 -12.05 -12.18
C THR A 191 -4.95 -12.41 -10.74
N ASN A 192 -6.00 -12.66 -9.94
CA ASN A 192 -5.91 -13.00 -8.53
C ASN A 192 -5.11 -11.92 -7.76
N VAL A 193 -5.57 -10.68 -7.84
CA VAL A 193 -4.89 -9.51 -7.29
C VAL A 193 -5.47 -9.18 -5.92
N PRO A 194 -4.67 -9.22 -4.84
CA PRO A 194 -5.07 -8.69 -3.53
C PRO A 194 -5.34 -7.20 -3.58
N THR A 195 -6.44 -6.77 -2.96
CA THR A 195 -6.87 -5.36 -2.96
C THR A 195 -6.92 -4.73 -1.58
N ASP A 196 -6.53 -5.45 -0.54
CA ASP A 196 -6.46 -4.94 0.82
C ASP A 196 -5.21 -5.45 1.54
N ILE A 197 -4.69 -4.60 2.44
CA ILE A 197 -3.60 -4.93 3.37
C ILE A 197 -3.68 -3.99 4.57
N ASN A 198 -3.23 -4.44 5.74
CA ASN A 198 -3.10 -3.55 6.89
C ASN A 198 -1.81 -2.72 6.83
N TYR A 199 -1.79 -1.54 7.49
CA TYR A 199 -0.59 -0.69 7.52
C TYR A 199 0.61 -1.34 8.22
N GLY A 200 0.40 -2.34 9.06
CA GLY A 200 1.45 -3.16 9.65
C GLY A 200 2.10 -4.15 8.66
N LEU A 201 1.52 -4.33 7.47
CA LEU A 201 1.96 -5.28 6.44
C LEU A 201 2.02 -6.73 6.93
N THR A 202 1.09 -7.11 7.81
CA THR A 202 1.06 -8.42 8.47
C THR A 202 -0.22 -9.21 8.23
N SER A 203 -1.25 -8.58 7.64
CA SER A 203 -2.53 -9.26 7.38
C SER A 203 -2.47 -10.10 6.10
N GLU A 204 -3.16 -11.23 6.13
CA GLU A 204 -3.53 -11.94 4.92
C GLU A 204 -4.56 -11.10 4.14
N PRO A 205 -4.51 -11.10 2.79
CA PRO A 205 -5.52 -10.44 1.97
C PRO A 205 -6.92 -11.04 2.16
N THR A 206 -7.93 -10.20 2.26
CA THR A 206 -9.34 -10.64 2.36
C THR A 206 -10.16 -10.28 1.14
N GLN A 207 -9.70 -9.32 0.36
CA GLN A 207 -10.33 -8.82 -0.85
C GLN A 207 -9.44 -9.07 -2.08
N TRP A 208 -10.08 -9.47 -3.17
CA TRP A 208 -9.38 -9.85 -4.40
C TRP A 208 -10.17 -9.38 -5.62
N ILE A 209 -9.47 -8.95 -6.66
CA ILE A 209 -10.06 -8.67 -7.99
C ILE A 209 -9.46 -9.60 -9.05
N ASN A 210 -10.09 -9.64 -10.21
CA ASN A 210 -9.71 -10.50 -11.33
C ASN A 210 -9.54 -11.96 -10.90
N LYS A 211 -10.45 -12.43 -10.07
CA LYS A 211 -10.47 -13.81 -9.60
C LYS A 211 -10.66 -14.72 -10.80
N MET A 212 -9.68 -15.57 -11.06
CA MET A 212 -9.79 -16.59 -12.08
C MET A 212 -10.15 -17.92 -11.47
N ARG A 213 -10.76 -18.74 -12.30
CA ARG A 213 -11.29 -20.08 -11.97
C ARG A 213 -12.45 -20.04 -10.99
N PHE A 214 -13.51 -20.70 -11.39
CA PHE A 214 -14.80 -20.85 -10.69
C PHE A 214 -15.64 -19.57 -10.52
N MET A 215 -15.18 -18.44 -11.00
CA MET A 215 -15.93 -17.20 -11.00
C MET A 215 -16.38 -16.88 -12.43
N SER A 216 -17.47 -17.50 -12.86
CA SER A 216 -18.09 -17.16 -14.14
C SER A 216 -18.68 -15.76 -14.05
N GLY A 217 -18.24 -14.86 -14.93
CA GLY A 217 -18.75 -13.51 -15.03
C GLY A 217 -17.85 -12.40 -14.49
N ASP A 218 -16.72 -12.73 -13.85
CA ASP A 218 -15.71 -11.74 -13.50
C ASP A 218 -14.84 -11.44 -14.74
N GLU A 219 -14.99 -10.25 -15.31
CA GLU A 219 -14.11 -9.77 -16.37
C GLU A 219 -12.81 -9.27 -15.77
N PRO A 220 -11.64 -9.62 -16.34
CA PRO A 220 -10.36 -9.07 -15.90
C PRO A 220 -10.33 -7.55 -16.03
N VAL A 221 -9.86 -6.87 -15.00
CA VAL A 221 -9.69 -5.42 -15.00
C VAL A 221 -8.19 -5.10 -15.02
N GLU A 222 -7.76 -4.34 -16.01
CA GLU A 222 -6.39 -3.82 -16.06
C GLU A 222 -6.22 -2.72 -15.02
N LEU A 223 -5.16 -2.82 -14.23
CA LEU A 223 -4.91 -1.83 -13.18
C LEU A 223 -4.20 -0.58 -13.69
N VAL A 224 -3.33 -0.70 -14.68
CA VAL A 224 -2.51 0.42 -15.15
C VAL A 224 -2.24 0.42 -16.65
N ALA A 225 -2.11 -0.71 -17.29
CA ALA A 225 -1.69 -0.73 -18.68
C ALA A 225 -2.83 -1.11 -19.63
N ASP A 226 -3.09 -0.23 -20.58
CA ASP A 226 -3.94 -0.50 -21.73
C ASP A 226 -3.04 -0.63 -22.98
N THR A 227 -2.99 -1.82 -23.54
CA THR A 227 -2.25 -2.06 -24.79
C THR A 227 -3.16 -1.87 -25.98
N ASN A 228 -3.13 -0.70 -26.59
CA ASN A 228 -3.93 -0.37 -27.77
C ASN A 228 -3.28 -0.81 -29.08
N ASP A 229 -2.06 -1.32 -29.07
CA ASP A 229 -1.35 -1.75 -30.26
C ASP A 229 -1.30 -3.27 -30.36
N TYR A 230 -2.21 -3.81 -31.13
CA TYR A 230 -2.41 -5.26 -31.30
C TYR A 230 -1.70 -5.86 -32.50
N SER A 231 -0.94 -5.07 -33.25
CA SER A 231 -0.42 -5.51 -34.54
C SER A 231 1.05 -5.95 -34.52
N LEU A 232 1.67 -6.04 -33.35
CA LEU A 232 3.10 -6.17 -33.23
C LEU A 232 3.58 -7.63 -33.17
N VAL A 233 4.61 -7.93 -33.98
CA VAL A 233 5.44 -9.13 -33.83
C VAL A 233 6.38 -8.99 -32.61
N THR A 234 6.85 -7.79 -32.37
CA THR A 234 7.58 -7.40 -31.14
C THR A 234 7.06 -6.07 -30.66
N SER A 235 6.98 -5.92 -29.36
CA SER A 235 6.49 -4.70 -28.72
C SER A 235 7.44 -4.32 -27.61
N ASP A 236 7.97 -3.09 -27.66
CA ASP A 236 8.81 -2.52 -26.61
C ASP A 236 7.98 -1.48 -25.85
N TYR A 237 7.67 -1.79 -24.65
CA TYR A 237 7.07 -0.86 -23.69
C TYR A 237 7.50 -1.25 -22.30
N PRO A 238 7.50 -0.37 -21.33
CA PRO A 238 7.23 -0.84 -19.99
C PRO A 238 5.72 -0.78 -19.73
N ASN A 239 5.11 -1.93 -19.46
CA ASN A 239 3.81 -2.04 -18.85
C ASN A 239 4.00 -2.25 -17.36
N PHE A 240 3.27 -1.48 -16.53
CA PHE A 240 3.36 -1.54 -15.09
C PHE A 240 2.02 -1.89 -14.49
N PHE A 241 2.04 -2.86 -13.57
CA PHE A 241 0.87 -3.30 -12.82
C PHE A 241 1.19 -3.26 -11.34
N TYR A 242 0.17 -2.99 -10.51
CA TYR A 242 0.33 -2.88 -9.08
C TYR A 242 -0.63 -3.82 -8.36
N SER A 243 -0.14 -4.39 -7.28
CA SER A 243 -0.87 -5.32 -6.43
C SER A 243 -0.45 -5.11 -4.99
N TYR A 244 -1.31 -5.42 -4.04
CA TYR A 244 -0.82 -5.64 -2.69
C TYR A 244 -0.04 -6.96 -2.58
N PRO A 245 0.75 -7.14 -1.50
CA PRO A 245 1.43 -8.40 -1.25
C PRO A 245 0.52 -9.60 -1.36
N ASN A 246 1.01 -10.62 -2.04
CA ASN A 246 0.35 -11.91 -2.13
C ASN A 246 1.27 -12.99 -1.58
N PRO A 247 1.06 -13.46 -0.34
CA PRO A 247 1.88 -14.49 0.27
C PRO A 247 1.55 -15.90 -0.21
N THR A 248 0.53 -16.07 -1.06
CA THR A 248 0.06 -17.39 -1.48
C THR A 248 1.10 -18.12 -2.31
N VAL A 249 1.40 -19.36 -1.94
CA VAL A 249 2.40 -20.23 -2.57
C VAL A 249 1.80 -21.45 -3.25
N THR A 250 0.47 -21.56 -3.27
CA THR A 250 -0.25 -22.71 -3.85
C THR A 250 -1.47 -22.24 -4.63
N ASP A 251 -1.89 -23.05 -5.58
CA ASP A 251 -3.17 -22.91 -6.27
C ASP A 251 -4.08 -24.04 -5.80
N ALA A 252 -4.87 -23.80 -4.78
CA ALA A 252 -5.82 -24.78 -4.32
C ALA A 252 -6.86 -25.07 -5.42
N GLU A 253 -7.18 -26.34 -5.62
CA GLU A 253 -8.25 -26.81 -6.47
C GLU A 253 -9.45 -27.17 -5.60
N GLY A 254 -10.59 -26.58 -5.90
CA GLY A 254 -11.82 -26.82 -5.12
C GLY A 254 -13.06 -26.32 -5.84
N GLY A 255 -14.22 -26.57 -5.27
CA GLY A 255 -15.51 -26.11 -5.81
C GLY A 255 -15.79 -24.62 -5.62
N THR A 256 -15.02 -23.94 -4.75
CA THR A 256 -15.10 -22.50 -4.50
C THR A 256 -13.74 -21.87 -4.71
N TRP A 257 -13.75 -20.59 -5.09
CA TRP A 257 -12.49 -19.84 -5.23
C TRP A 257 -11.77 -19.73 -3.88
N SER A 258 -10.45 -19.84 -3.91
CA SER A 258 -9.56 -19.62 -2.78
C SER A 258 -8.37 -18.78 -3.20
N ALA A 259 -7.66 -18.21 -2.22
CA ALA A 259 -6.42 -17.47 -2.47
C ALA A 259 -5.43 -18.31 -3.27
N ARG A 260 -4.78 -17.69 -4.26
CA ARG A 260 -3.89 -18.32 -5.22
C ARG A 260 -2.81 -17.37 -5.70
N HIS A 261 -1.86 -17.87 -6.46
CA HIS A 261 -0.83 -17.04 -7.08
C HIS A 261 -1.43 -15.93 -7.93
N THR A 262 -0.87 -14.73 -7.81
CA THR A 262 -1.08 -13.69 -8.83
C THR A 262 -0.40 -14.11 -10.11
N ARG A 263 -1.06 -13.90 -11.25
CA ARG A 263 -0.50 -14.18 -12.58
C ARG A 263 -0.53 -12.93 -13.44
N LEU A 264 0.52 -12.75 -14.24
CA LEU A 264 0.50 -11.86 -15.39
C LEU A 264 -0.04 -12.64 -16.59
N VAL A 265 -1.15 -12.20 -17.14
CA VAL A 265 -1.77 -12.81 -18.32
C VAL A 265 -1.52 -11.94 -19.53
N VAL A 266 -0.99 -12.53 -20.59
CA VAL A 266 -0.89 -11.93 -21.90
C VAL A 266 -1.84 -12.64 -22.85
N GLU A 267 -2.70 -11.90 -23.52
CA GLU A 267 -3.56 -12.39 -24.58
C GLU A 267 -2.88 -12.19 -25.94
N ALA A 268 -3.02 -13.16 -26.82
CA ALA A 268 -2.65 -13.03 -28.22
C ALA A 268 -3.75 -13.58 -29.12
N LEU A 269 -4.10 -12.84 -30.16
CA LEU A 269 -4.99 -13.28 -31.23
C LEU A 269 -4.13 -13.89 -32.34
N ILE A 270 -4.31 -15.17 -32.63
CA ILE A 270 -3.49 -15.90 -33.59
C ILE A 270 -4.43 -16.71 -34.48
N GLY A 271 -4.39 -16.43 -35.80
CA GLY A 271 -5.27 -17.13 -36.77
C GLY A 271 -6.77 -16.95 -36.44
N GLY A 272 -7.17 -15.81 -35.86
CA GLY A 272 -8.55 -15.51 -35.50
C GLY A 272 -9.02 -16.09 -34.16
N SER A 273 -8.15 -16.79 -33.42
CA SER A 273 -8.46 -17.35 -32.10
C SER A 273 -7.64 -16.68 -31.00
N THR A 274 -8.25 -16.46 -29.83
CA THR A 274 -7.56 -15.89 -28.66
C THR A 274 -6.85 -17.00 -27.89
N TYR A 275 -5.60 -16.75 -27.56
CA TYR A 275 -4.77 -17.59 -26.72
C TYR A 275 -4.24 -16.78 -25.54
N TYR A 276 -4.14 -17.44 -24.38
CA TYR A 276 -3.70 -16.85 -23.13
C TYR A 276 -2.36 -17.41 -22.69
N TYR A 277 -1.55 -16.54 -22.13
CA TYR A 277 -0.22 -16.87 -21.58
C TYR A 277 -0.15 -16.41 -20.12
N PRO A 278 -0.79 -17.16 -19.20
CA PRO A 278 -0.74 -16.85 -17.77
C PRO A 278 0.61 -17.25 -17.18
N ILE A 279 1.34 -16.25 -16.71
CA ILE A 279 2.66 -16.39 -16.09
C ILE A 279 2.47 -16.29 -14.58
N THR A 280 2.74 -17.38 -13.86
CA THR A 280 2.68 -17.39 -12.41
C THR A 280 3.81 -16.54 -11.84
N LEU A 281 3.46 -15.54 -11.04
CA LEU A 281 4.42 -14.70 -10.33
C LEU A 281 4.85 -15.38 -9.02
N PRO A 282 6.08 -15.11 -8.53
CA PRO A 282 6.46 -15.51 -7.19
C PRO A 282 5.63 -14.76 -6.14
N VAL A 283 5.82 -15.08 -4.87
CA VAL A 283 5.25 -14.32 -3.75
C VAL A 283 5.51 -12.83 -3.95
N LEU A 284 4.43 -12.04 -3.91
CA LEU A 284 4.53 -10.58 -4.05
C LEU A 284 4.74 -9.95 -2.68
N GLU A 285 5.74 -9.09 -2.55
CA GLU A 285 6.09 -8.38 -1.33
C GLU A 285 5.98 -6.86 -1.52
N ALA A 286 5.58 -6.15 -0.46
CA ALA A 286 5.53 -4.69 -0.44
C ALA A 286 6.88 -4.05 -0.80
N GLY A 287 6.88 -3.03 -1.65
CA GLY A 287 8.08 -2.30 -2.05
C GLY A 287 9.06 -3.09 -2.92
N LYS A 288 8.60 -4.16 -3.56
CA LYS A 288 9.39 -4.93 -4.55
C LYS A 288 8.86 -4.70 -5.96
N SER A 289 9.78 -4.76 -6.92
CA SER A 289 9.49 -4.76 -8.36
C SER A 289 9.86 -6.13 -8.95
N TYR A 290 8.89 -6.72 -9.63
CA TYR A 290 8.99 -8.00 -10.33
C TYR A 290 9.08 -7.70 -11.81
N GLU A 291 10.27 -7.85 -12.40
CA GLU A 291 10.57 -7.34 -13.73
C GLU A 291 10.78 -8.47 -14.73
N ILE A 292 10.05 -8.40 -15.84
CA ILE A 292 10.19 -9.27 -17.01
C ILE A 292 10.76 -8.42 -18.13
N GLU A 293 12.06 -8.61 -18.43
CA GLU A 293 12.77 -7.85 -19.46
C GLU A 293 12.28 -8.21 -20.87
N ASN A 294 12.01 -9.48 -21.11
CA ASN A 294 11.45 -9.96 -22.36
C ASN A 294 10.63 -11.22 -22.16
N LEU A 295 9.41 -11.22 -22.63
CA LEU A 295 8.55 -12.40 -22.74
C LEU A 295 8.57 -12.86 -24.20
N THR A 296 9.18 -13.99 -24.47
CA THR A 296 9.20 -14.58 -25.82
C THR A 296 8.17 -15.69 -25.94
N ILE A 297 7.21 -15.53 -26.82
CA ILE A 297 6.13 -16.48 -27.11
C ILE A 297 6.52 -17.24 -28.38
N THR A 298 6.62 -18.56 -28.27
CA THR A 298 7.11 -19.43 -29.36
C THR A 298 6.06 -20.41 -29.90
N ARG A 299 4.95 -20.61 -29.17
CA ARG A 299 3.88 -21.54 -29.50
C ARG A 299 2.51 -20.99 -29.10
N LEU A 300 1.45 -21.67 -29.52
CA LEU A 300 0.10 -21.36 -29.07
C LEU A 300 -0.03 -21.56 -27.57
N GLY A 301 -0.64 -20.60 -26.92
CA GLY A 301 -0.94 -20.63 -25.48
C GLY A 301 -2.15 -21.50 -25.12
N SER A 302 -2.66 -21.26 -23.93
CA SER A 302 -3.89 -21.90 -23.48
C SER A 302 -5.12 -21.19 -24.05
N ASN A 303 -6.23 -21.88 -24.14
CA ASN A 303 -7.55 -21.29 -24.33
C ASN A 303 -8.22 -20.89 -22.99
N ASP A 304 -7.51 -21.04 -21.89
CA ASP A 304 -7.97 -20.76 -20.54
C ASP A 304 -6.96 -19.81 -19.85
N PRO A 305 -7.39 -18.59 -19.42
CA PRO A 305 -6.50 -17.61 -18.81
C PRO A 305 -6.00 -17.99 -17.42
N ASP A 306 -6.59 -19.00 -16.78
CA ASP A 306 -6.15 -19.49 -15.46
C ASP A 306 -5.18 -20.68 -15.52
N LYS A 307 -5.05 -21.30 -16.68
CA LYS A 307 -4.19 -22.47 -16.84
C LYS A 307 -2.75 -22.07 -17.13
N PRO A 308 -1.79 -22.25 -16.19
CA PRO A 308 -0.41 -21.83 -16.37
C PRO A 308 0.20 -22.36 -17.67
N VAL A 309 0.98 -21.50 -18.32
CA VAL A 309 1.72 -21.88 -19.55
C VAL A 309 2.86 -22.83 -19.22
N LYS A 310 3.20 -23.68 -20.20
CA LYS A 310 4.39 -24.50 -20.12
C LYS A 310 5.62 -23.69 -20.56
N LEU A 311 6.75 -23.90 -19.89
CA LEU A 311 8.03 -23.25 -20.28
C LEU A 311 8.50 -23.60 -21.70
N SER A 312 7.94 -24.65 -22.30
CA SER A 312 8.17 -24.97 -23.73
C SER A 312 7.49 -23.99 -24.68
N ASP A 313 6.48 -23.26 -24.24
CA ASP A 313 5.62 -22.42 -25.06
C ASP A 313 6.02 -20.94 -24.95
N VAL A 314 6.65 -20.57 -23.84
CA VAL A 314 7.15 -19.22 -23.55
C VAL A 314 8.52 -19.29 -22.90
N THR A 315 9.33 -18.25 -23.11
CA THR A 315 10.59 -18.06 -22.39
C THR A 315 10.58 -16.69 -21.74
N PHE A 316 10.86 -16.66 -20.44
CA PHE A 316 10.96 -15.43 -19.66
C PHE A 316 11.83 -15.65 -18.42
N GLU A 317 12.28 -14.57 -17.83
CA GLU A 317 12.93 -14.52 -16.52
C GLU A 317 12.26 -13.42 -15.70
N ILE A 318 11.98 -13.69 -14.44
CA ILE A 318 11.46 -12.72 -13.50
C ILE A 318 12.59 -12.32 -12.55
N SER A 319 13.03 -11.08 -12.62
CA SER A 319 13.97 -10.52 -11.65
C SER A 319 13.20 -9.74 -10.58
N VAL A 320 13.54 -9.98 -9.31
CA VAL A 320 12.94 -9.29 -8.16
C VAL A 320 13.94 -8.29 -7.62
N LYS A 321 13.53 -7.02 -7.58
CA LYS A 321 14.40 -5.90 -7.18
C LYS A 321 13.72 -5.07 -6.08
N PRO A 322 14.49 -4.47 -5.14
CA PRO A 322 13.95 -3.40 -4.30
C PRO A 322 13.42 -2.26 -5.16
N TRP A 323 12.22 -1.80 -4.88
CA TRP A 323 11.63 -0.68 -5.60
C TRP A 323 11.80 0.60 -4.80
N THR A 324 12.93 1.26 -5.05
CA THR A 324 13.43 2.42 -4.30
C THR A 324 12.45 3.59 -4.31
N VAL A 325 12.29 4.25 -3.17
CA VAL A 325 11.54 5.48 -3.00
C VAL A 325 12.51 6.64 -2.73
N VAL A 326 12.31 7.75 -3.42
CA VAL A 326 12.90 9.05 -3.05
C VAL A 326 11.74 9.98 -2.70
N PRO A 327 11.49 10.26 -1.41
CA PRO A 327 10.40 11.12 -0.99
C PRO A 327 10.68 12.55 -1.46
N VAL A 328 9.84 13.07 -2.36
CA VAL A 328 9.91 14.45 -2.86
C VAL A 328 8.55 15.12 -2.73
N THR A 329 8.53 16.44 -2.61
CA THR A 329 7.30 17.23 -2.62
C THR A 329 7.01 17.78 -4.01
N GLU A 330 5.78 18.26 -4.24
CA GLU A 330 5.45 18.94 -5.50
C GLU A 330 6.29 20.22 -5.67
N GLY A 331 6.77 20.48 -6.91
CA GLY A 331 7.53 21.67 -7.26
C GLY A 331 9.05 21.51 -7.24
N ILE A 332 9.59 20.35 -6.87
CA ILE A 332 11.03 20.07 -7.05
C ILE A 332 11.20 19.38 -8.40
N THR A 333 11.80 20.09 -9.37
CA THR A 333 12.28 19.48 -10.61
C THR A 333 13.69 18.96 -10.32
N ILE A 334 13.89 17.65 -10.43
CA ILE A 334 15.19 16.99 -10.29
C ILE A 334 15.89 16.98 -11.64
#